data_aa45f248b748dc555c439c30d0e612ba
#
_entry.id   aa45f248b748dc555c439c30d0e612ba
#
_cell.length_a   1.000
_cell.length_b   1.000
_cell.length_c   1.000
_cell.angle_alpha   90.00
_cell.angle_beta   90.00
_cell.angle_gamma   90.00
#
_symmetry.space_group_name_H-M   'P 1'
#
loop_
_entity.id
_entity.type
_entity.pdbx_description
1 polymer ?
#
loop_
_entity_poly.entity_id
_entity_poly.type
_entity_poly.pdbx_seq_one_letter_code
_entity_poly.pdbx_strand_id
1 'polypeptide(L)'
;MNQNSIAVKMEARVLFVDMNSYFARCEQQANYWLRNRPVGVCVYTGKYGCVISLSTEAKERGLKAGMRLNDAMAICPDLVPVESNPARYREYHTKIINVMRNYCNDVVPKSIDEAIINLSNYDHVDPMQIAVNIKNDILSQVGDWLTCSVGIAPNAFLAKLASVRGKKRNGLMMITPQNIDSVLSDLKLGDLPGIGANMAYRLERAGVKTPLEMRYATPQKLKAIFKSIEGIYWHYRLNFVETNIVAHDYHGMQAMRQISAEKRKNINYIDQLFMTLCLTLEKRMVHHKFYCKSVGFTARYVNGTRWDDAFTITTPVQDAVSLMRMIRIRIEKFEQTTGSAPVLNTEINQLRVAVTNFVNNGNMLYSLFDDMDRKETALKTMHEIKDKFGSEKLIRAVEMTDGKVIKDVIGFGSVKDLSDLDYKTV
;
A
#
# COMPACT_ATOMS: atom_id res chain seq x y z
N MET A 1 -36.25 -14.30 -1.54
CA MET A 1 -35.12 -13.85 -0.71
C MET A 1 -34.29 -15.08 -0.40
N ASN A 2 -33.24 -15.33 -1.20
CA ASN A 2 -32.35 -16.47 -0.98
C ASN A 2 -31.45 -16.16 0.21
N GLN A 3 -31.69 -16.83 1.30
CA GLN A 3 -30.71 -16.97 2.38
C GLN A 3 -29.61 -17.91 1.88
N ASN A 4 -28.60 -17.36 1.21
CA ASN A 4 -27.32 -18.04 1.09
C ASN A 4 -26.78 -18.13 2.52
N SER A 5 -26.90 -19.30 3.12
CA SER A 5 -26.21 -19.65 4.37
C SER A 5 -24.71 -19.50 4.09
N ILE A 6 -24.10 -18.45 4.62
CA ILE A 6 -22.65 -18.28 4.62
C ILE A 6 -22.12 -19.45 5.47
N ALA A 7 -21.58 -20.46 4.79
CA ALA A 7 -20.99 -21.60 5.46
C ALA A 7 -19.80 -21.10 6.29
N VAL A 8 -19.91 -21.13 7.61
CA VAL A 8 -18.83 -20.78 8.52
C VAL A 8 -17.80 -21.90 8.45
N LYS A 9 -16.73 -21.71 7.67
CA LYS A 9 -15.61 -22.65 7.68
C LYS A 9 -14.86 -22.51 9.01
N MET A 10 -15.02 -23.49 9.89
CA MET A 10 -14.39 -23.47 11.22
C MET A 10 -12.94 -23.98 11.23
N GLU A 11 -12.49 -24.57 10.14
CA GLU A 11 -11.11 -25.06 10.02
C GLU A 11 -10.13 -23.92 9.74
N ALA A 12 -8.98 -23.96 10.40
CA ALA A 12 -7.92 -22.98 10.23
C ALA A 12 -7.12 -23.28 8.94
N ARG A 13 -7.61 -22.80 7.80
CA ARG A 13 -7.08 -23.04 6.45
C ARG A 13 -6.54 -21.78 5.76
N VAL A 14 -6.58 -20.65 6.43
CA VAL A 14 -6.04 -19.39 5.88
C VAL A 14 -4.75 -19.07 6.61
N LEU A 15 -3.65 -18.89 5.86
CA LEU A 15 -2.37 -18.43 6.37
C LEU A 15 -2.19 -16.95 6.05
N PHE A 16 -1.66 -16.20 7.01
CA PHE A 16 -1.21 -14.83 6.81
C PHE A 16 0.28 -14.77 7.08
N VAL A 17 1.06 -14.48 6.03
CA VAL A 17 2.52 -14.34 6.10
C VAL A 17 2.86 -12.86 6.19
N ASP A 18 3.66 -12.48 7.18
CA ASP A 18 4.09 -11.10 7.48
C ASP A 18 5.62 -11.09 7.64
N MET A 19 6.32 -10.41 6.74
CA MET A 19 7.78 -10.31 6.79
C MET A 19 8.22 -9.39 7.93
N ASN A 20 9.18 -9.83 8.75
CA ASN A 20 9.63 -9.09 9.91
C ASN A 20 10.56 -7.94 9.48
N SER A 21 10.23 -6.68 9.85
CA SER A 21 11.09 -5.51 9.58
C SER A 21 11.55 -5.42 8.11
N TYR A 22 10.67 -5.68 7.18
CA TYR A 22 10.95 -6.04 5.78
C TYR A 22 12.06 -5.21 5.12
N PHE A 23 11.88 -3.88 5.00
CA PHE A 23 12.87 -3.06 4.30
C PHE A 23 14.25 -3.10 4.98
N ALA A 24 14.29 -3.05 6.32
CA ALA A 24 15.55 -3.13 7.04
C ALA A 24 16.21 -4.50 6.86
N ARG A 25 15.44 -5.59 6.87
CA ARG A 25 15.96 -6.94 6.61
C ARG A 25 16.43 -7.11 5.17
N CYS A 26 15.77 -6.51 4.19
CA CYS A 26 16.26 -6.49 2.80
C CYS A 26 17.61 -5.79 2.67
N GLU A 27 17.81 -4.67 3.40
CA GLU A 27 19.11 -3.98 3.40
C GLU A 27 20.18 -4.82 4.11
N GLN A 28 19.86 -5.44 5.26
CA GLN A 28 20.78 -6.34 5.99
C GLN A 28 21.10 -7.61 5.19
N GLN A 29 20.15 -8.12 4.37
CA GLN A 29 20.36 -9.23 3.46
C GLN A 29 21.34 -8.86 2.34
N ALA A 30 21.18 -7.68 1.77
CA ALA A 30 22.01 -7.22 0.65
C ALA A 30 23.41 -6.74 1.09
N ASN A 31 23.55 -6.29 2.33
CA ASN A 31 24.81 -5.79 2.86
C ASN A 31 25.11 -6.43 4.23
N TYR A 32 26.06 -7.36 4.23
CA TYR A 32 26.50 -8.09 5.42
C TYR A 32 26.90 -7.16 6.58
N TRP A 33 27.53 -6.00 6.30
CA TRP A 33 27.97 -5.05 7.32
C TRP A 33 26.86 -4.35 8.08
N LEU A 34 25.61 -4.46 7.62
CA LEU A 34 24.42 -3.95 8.32
C LEU A 34 23.81 -4.97 9.28
N ARG A 35 24.24 -6.24 9.21
CA ARG A 35 23.73 -7.30 10.09
C ARG A 35 24.11 -7.05 11.54
N ASN A 36 23.22 -7.39 12.46
CA ASN A 36 23.37 -7.18 13.91
C ASN A 36 23.59 -5.72 14.32
N ARG A 37 23.28 -4.75 13.45
CA ARG A 37 23.38 -3.32 13.76
C ARG A 37 22.02 -2.66 13.77
N PRO A 38 21.81 -1.59 14.57
CA PRO A 38 20.59 -0.80 14.49
C PRO A 38 20.53 -0.07 13.15
N VAL A 39 19.64 -0.51 12.25
CA VAL A 39 19.45 0.05 10.92
C VAL A 39 18.10 0.75 10.84
N GLY A 40 18.10 1.98 10.32
CA GLY A 40 16.90 2.76 10.00
C GLY A 40 16.81 3.03 8.51
N VAL A 41 15.84 2.43 7.83
CA VAL A 41 15.58 2.72 6.42
C VAL A 41 14.75 4.00 6.32
N CYS A 42 15.23 4.95 5.54
CA CYS A 42 14.64 6.27 5.36
C CYS A 42 14.33 6.53 3.89
N VAL A 43 13.29 7.33 3.62
CA VAL A 43 13.04 7.83 2.26
C VAL A 43 14.19 8.73 1.80
N TYR A 44 14.71 9.54 2.73
CA TYR A 44 15.88 10.40 2.56
C TYR A 44 16.72 10.33 3.84
N THR A 45 18.03 10.31 3.72
CA THR A 45 18.96 10.30 4.88
C THR A 45 19.35 11.71 5.35
N GLY A 46 18.73 12.76 4.81
CA GLY A 46 18.95 14.14 5.25
C GLY A 46 18.24 14.47 6.59
N LYS A 47 18.52 15.65 7.12
CA LYS A 47 18.04 16.19 8.41
C LYS A 47 16.54 15.97 8.69
N TYR A 48 15.71 16.01 7.65
CA TYR A 48 14.25 15.84 7.77
C TYR A 48 13.77 14.46 7.30
N GLY A 49 14.67 13.49 7.17
CA GLY A 49 14.31 12.13 6.78
C GLY A 49 13.33 11.51 7.77
N CYS A 50 12.42 10.69 7.26
CA CYS A 50 11.50 9.89 8.05
C CYS A 50 11.94 8.42 8.00
N VAL A 51 12.05 7.80 9.15
CA VAL A 51 12.36 6.36 9.26
C VAL A 51 11.11 5.56 8.93
N ILE A 52 11.13 4.83 7.80
CA ILE A 52 10.01 4.02 7.32
C ILE A 52 10.06 2.57 7.79
N SER A 53 11.25 2.05 8.07
CA SER A 53 11.44 0.71 8.61
C SER A 53 12.67 0.65 9.51
N LEU A 54 12.60 -0.18 10.53
CA LEU A 54 13.66 -0.35 11.52
C LEU A 54 14.04 -1.83 11.62
N SER A 55 15.32 -2.10 11.77
CA SER A 55 15.82 -3.42 12.12
C SER A 55 15.33 -3.83 13.53
N THR A 56 15.44 -5.10 13.86
CA THR A 56 15.07 -5.62 15.19
C THR A 56 15.91 -4.93 16.26
N GLU A 57 17.21 -4.79 16.04
CA GLU A 57 18.17 -4.17 16.93
C GLU A 57 17.83 -2.70 17.21
N ALA A 58 17.34 -1.98 16.20
CA ALA A 58 16.89 -0.60 16.37
C ALA A 58 15.56 -0.51 17.15
N LYS A 59 14.63 -1.44 16.92
CA LYS A 59 13.36 -1.52 17.68
C LYS A 59 13.58 -1.84 19.16
N GLU A 60 14.52 -2.74 19.46
CA GLU A 60 14.90 -3.09 20.84
C GLU A 60 15.46 -1.91 21.63
N ARG A 61 16.05 -0.92 20.93
CA ARG A 61 16.50 0.35 21.52
C ARG A 61 15.39 1.42 21.63
N GLY A 62 14.13 1.03 21.42
CA GLY A 62 12.96 1.89 21.60
C GLY A 62 12.60 2.77 20.39
N LEU A 63 13.25 2.60 19.24
CA LEU A 63 12.91 3.35 18.04
C LEU A 63 11.58 2.88 17.44
N LYS A 64 10.84 3.81 16.84
CA LYS A 64 9.55 3.56 16.20
C LYS A 64 9.55 4.06 14.75
N ALA A 65 8.94 3.29 13.86
CA ALA A 65 8.72 3.74 12.48
C ALA A 65 7.85 5.03 12.48
N GLY A 66 8.13 5.93 11.55
CA GLY A 66 7.52 7.25 11.49
C GLY A 66 8.28 8.34 12.25
N MET A 67 9.28 8.01 13.07
CA MET A 67 10.16 9.00 13.71
C MET A 67 10.94 9.78 12.65
N ARG A 68 11.27 11.05 12.96
CA ARG A 68 12.28 11.79 12.20
C ARG A 68 13.66 11.19 12.43
N LEU A 69 14.50 11.18 11.43
CA LEU A 69 15.84 10.60 11.52
C LEU A 69 16.66 11.23 12.66
N ASN A 70 16.61 12.55 12.81
CA ASN A 70 17.32 13.24 13.89
C ASN A 70 16.85 12.80 15.28
N ASP A 71 15.54 12.62 15.48
CA ASP A 71 14.98 12.19 16.76
C ASP A 71 15.39 10.73 17.04
N ALA A 72 15.40 9.90 16.01
CA ALA A 72 15.85 8.51 16.12
C ALA A 72 17.35 8.42 16.46
N MET A 73 18.20 9.25 15.83
CA MET A 73 19.64 9.31 16.14
C MET A 73 19.93 9.89 17.52
N ALA A 74 19.08 10.78 18.05
CA ALA A 74 19.21 11.26 19.42
C ALA A 74 18.96 10.14 20.45
N ILE A 75 18.05 9.21 20.16
CA ILE A 75 17.77 8.04 21.02
C ILE A 75 18.82 6.94 20.81
N CYS A 76 19.27 6.72 19.59
CA CYS A 76 20.22 5.67 19.21
C CYS A 76 21.34 6.29 18.34
N PRO A 77 22.41 6.81 18.96
CA PRO A 77 23.48 7.52 18.24
C PRO A 77 24.24 6.66 17.22
N ASP A 78 24.28 5.34 17.43
CA ASP A 78 24.89 4.37 16.50
C ASP A 78 23.91 3.81 15.46
N LEU A 79 22.71 4.41 15.33
CA LEU A 79 21.77 4.07 14.26
C LEU A 79 22.42 4.30 12.88
N VAL A 80 22.37 3.28 12.03
CA VAL A 80 22.83 3.38 10.66
C VAL A 80 21.66 3.76 9.75
N PRO A 81 21.59 5.00 9.27
CA PRO A 81 20.56 5.40 8.32
C PRO A 81 20.88 4.88 6.93
N VAL A 82 19.90 4.25 6.28
CA VAL A 82 20.02 3.73 4.92
C VAL A 82 18.90 4.31 4.06
N GLU A 83 19.23 4.81 2.88
CA GLU A 83 18.21 5.27 1.92
C GLU A 83 17.48 4.07 1.32
N SER A 84 16.15 4.16 1.20
CA SER A 84 15.32 3.08 0.69
C SER A 84 15.65 2.72 -0.76
N ASN A 85 15.66 1.41 -1.08
CA ASN A 85 15.86 0.88 -2.42
C ASN A 85 14.60 0.13 -2.89
N PRO A 86 13.65 0.80 -3.55
CA PRO A 86 12.38 0.19 -3.97
C PRO A 86 12.54 -0.98 -4.92
N ALA A 87 13.52 -0.94 -5.83
CA ALA A 87 13.77 -2.03 -6.79
C ALA A 87 14.15 -3.33 -6.07
N ARG A 88 15.08 -3.25 -5.09
CA ARG A 88 15.48 -4.37 -4.24
C ARG A 88 14.31 -4.98 -3.49
N TYR A 89 13.43 -4.14 -2.92
CA TYR A 89 12.28 -4.63 -2.15
C TYR A 89 11.27 -5.35 -3.03
N ARG A 90 11.02 -4.86 -4.25
CA ARG A 90 10.15 -5.56 -5.22
C ARG A 90 10.77 -6.88 -5.67
N GLU A 91 12.07 -6.94 -5.90
CA GLU A 91 12.78 -8.17 -6.27
C GLU A 91 12.62 -9.24 -5.18
N TYR A 92 12.90 -8.91 -3.91
CA TYR A 92 12.72 -9.85 -2.81
C TYR A 92 11.25 -10.24 -2.63
N HIS A 93 10.32 -9.31 -2.76
CA HIS A 93 8.89 -9.60 -2.72
C HIS A 93 8.48 -10.64 -3.77
N THR A 94 8.91 -10.46 -5.03
CA THR A 94 8.62 -11.43 -6.10
C THR A 94 9.16 -12.82 -5.77
N LYS A 95 10.39 -12.92 -5.29
CA LYS A 95 10.98 -14.21 -4.86
C LYS A 95 10.19 -14.85 -3.73
N ILE A 96 9.78 -14.08 -2.72
CA ILE A 96 8.98 -14.56 -1.58
C ILE A 96 7.61 -15.07 -2.04
N ILE A 97 6.92 -14.33 -2.90
CA ILE A 97 5.61 -14.75 -3.43
C ILE A 97 5.76 -16.04 -4.27
N ASN A 98 6.82 -16.18 -5.05
CA ASN A 98 7.08 -17.40 -5.82
C ASN A 98 7.30 -18.61 -4.90
N VAL A 99 8.05 -18.46 -3.80
CA VAL A 99 8.19 -19.52 -2.79
C VAL A 99 6.81 -19.94 -2.23
N MET A 100 5.94 -18.97 -1.90
CA MET A 100 4.60 -19.28 -1.40
C MET A 100 3.74 -20.02 -2.44
N ARG A 101 3.86 -19.66 -3.71
CA ARG A 101 3.14 -20.29 -4.84
C ARG A 101 3.55 -21.73 -5.11
N ASN A 102 4.71 -22.19 -4.66
CA ASN A 102 5.08 -23.60 -4.71
C ASN A 102 4.17 -24.48 -3.83
N TYR A 103 3.52 -23.88 -2.82
CA TYR A 103 2.64 -24.58 -1.89
C TYR A 103 1.15 -24.45 -2.23
N CYS A 104 0.75 -23.34 -2.85
CA CYS A 104 -0.64 -23.04 -3.13
C CYS A 104 -0.75 -22.01 -4.28
N ASN A 105 -1.69 -22.23 -5.19
CA ASN A 105 -1.96 -21.26 -6.27
C ASN A 105 -2.76 -20.03 -5.79
N ASP A 106 -3.53 -20.17 -4.69
CA ASP A 106 -4.33 -19.09 -4.12
C ASP A 106 -3.51 -18.26 -3.12
N VAL A 107 -2.57 -17.49 -3.66
CA VAL A 107 -1.71 -16.55 -2.93
C VAL A 107 -2.07 -15.14 -3.31
N VAL A 108 -2.53 -14.35 -2.35
CA VAL A 108 -2.96 -12.97 -2.53
C VAL A 108 -2.03 -12.01 -1.75
N PRO A 109 -1.14 -11.28 -2.43
CA PRO A 109 -0.35 -10.22 -1.79
C PRO A 109 -1.27 -9.11 -1.25
N LYS A 110 -1.08 -8.73 0.01
CA LYS A 110 -1.81 -7.62 0.67
C LYS A 110 -0.97 -6.36 0.79
N SER A 111 0.34 -6.51 0.89
CA SER A 111 1.33 -5.43 0.83
C SER A 111 2.65 -6.00 0.32
N ILE A 112 3.68 -5.15 0.23
CA ILE A 112 5.01 -5.60 -0.20
C ILE A 112 5.66 -6.61 0.75
N ASP A 113 5.14 -6.70 1.98
CA ASP A 113 5.64 -7.56 3.06
C ASP A 113 4.58 -8.51 3.65
N GLU A 114 3.36 -8.48 3.11
CA GLU A 114 2.25 -9.31 3.61
C GLU A 114 1.55 -10.07 2.48
N ALA A 115 1.24 -11.34 2.70
CA ALA A 115 0.45 -12.15 1.79
C ALA A 115 -0.51 -13.08 2.53
N ILE A 116 -1.64 -13.40 1.88
CA ILE A 116 -2.59 -14.42 2.31
C ILE A 116 -2.42 -15.65 1.42
N ILE A 117 -2.45 -16.83 2.03
CA ILE A 117 -2.49 -18.13 1.36
C ILE A 117 -3.77 -18.83 1.80
N ASN A 118 -4.61 -19.20 0.85
CA ASN A 118 -5.87 -19.87 1.13
C ASN A 118 -5.79 -21.35 0.80
N LEU A 119 -5.73 -22.18 1.83
CA LEU A 119 -5.66 -23.63 1.72
C LEU A 119 -7.04 -24.32 1.79
N SER A 120 -8.13 -23.58 1.61
CA SER A 120 -9.48 -24.14 1.74
C SER A 120 -9.81 -25.25 0.73
N ASN A 121 -9.09 -25.30 -0.38
CA ASN A 121 -9.24 -26.32 -1.42
C ASN A 121 -8.17 -27.45 -1.34
N TYR A 122 -7.40 -27.48 -0.26
CA TYR A 122 -6.28 -28.42 -0.08
C TYR A 122 -6.49 -29.26 1.20
N ASP A 123 -7.50 -30.15 1.18
CA ASP A 123 -7.97 -30.87 2.37
C ASP A 123 -6.93 -31.84 2.98
N HIS A 124 -5.93 -32.25 2.21
CA HIS A 124 -4.93 -33.25 2.63
C HIS A 124 -3.64 -32.67 3.20
N VAL A 125 -3.54 -31.33 3.32
CA VAL A 125 -2.31 -30.71 3.81
C VAL A 125 -2.48 -30.18 5.22
N ASP A 126 -1.44 -30.32 6.04
CA ASP A 126 -1.37 -29.68 7.35
C ASP A 126 -0.94 -28.21 7.20
N PRO A 127 -1.82 -27.24 7.54
CA PRO A 127 -1.48 -25.81 7.43
C PRO A 127 -0.28 -25.41 8.29
N MET A 128 -0.05 -26.08 9.43
CA MET A 128 1.09 -25.82 10.30
C MET A 128 2.40 -26.24 9.63
N GLN A 129 2.43 -27.42 9.01
CA GLN A 129 3.61 -27.90 8.30
C GLN A 129 3.94 -27.01 7.10
N ILE A 130 2.91 -26.58 6.34
CA ILE A 130 3.11 -25.63 5.24
C ILE A 130 3.70 -24.30 5.75
N ALA A 131 3.20 -23.78 6.86
CA ALA A 131 3.73 -22.55 7.44
C ALA A 131 5.22 -22.68 7.84
N VAL A 132 5.61 -23.81 8.43
CA VAL A 132 7.02 -24.11 8.75
C VAL A 132 7.86 -24.19 7.49
N ASN A 133 7.39 -24.91 6.48
CA ASN A 133 8.12 -25.09 5.22
C ASN A 133 8.33 -23.75 4.51
N ILE A 134 7.31 -22.90 4.39
CA ILE A 134 7.40 -21.57 3.80
C ILE A 134 8.46 -20.72 4.51
N LYS A 135 8.49 -20.75 5.86
CA LYS A 135 9.49 -20.01 6.63
C LYS A 135 10.91 -20.48 6.32
N ASN A 136 11.12 -21.79 6.25
CA ASN A 136 12.42 -22.38 5.97
C ASN A 136 12.87 -22.13 4.54
N ASP A 137 11.95 -22.21 3.58
CA ASP A 137 12.23 -21.97 2.17
C ASP A 137 12.54 -20.49 1.87
N ILE A 138 11.85 -19.56 2.53
CA ILE A 138 12.22 -18.14 2.43
C ILE A 138 13.66 -17.94 2.92
N LEU A 139 14.05 -18.53 4.04
CA LEU A 139 15.41 -18.42 4.58
C LEU A 139 16.46 -19.07 3.68
N SER A 140 16.18 -20.23 3.10
CA SER A 140 17.14 -21.00 2.31
C SER A 140 17.23 -20.54 0.84
N GLN A 141 16.09 -20.16 0.22
CA GLN A 141 16.02 -19.87 -1.22
C GLN A 141 16.06 -18.37 -1.53
N VAL A 142 15.56 -17.51 -0.63
CA VAL A 142 15.49 -16.05 -0.86
C VAL A 142 16.59 -15.32 -0.11
N GLY A 143 16.82 -15.66 1.16
CA GLY A 143 17.90 -15.05 1.93
C GLY A 143 17.83 -15.35 3.42
N ASP A 144 18.97 -15.71 3.98
CA ASP A 144 19.16 -16.15 5.37
C ASP A 144 18.84 -15.09 6.44
N TRP A 145 18.69 -13.82 6.02
CA TRP A 145 18.31 -12.72 6.91
C TRP A 145 16.84 -12.32 6.80
N LEU A 146 16.10 -12.89 5.82
CA LEU A 146 14.69 -12.60 5.57
C LEU A 146 13.80 -13.52 6.40
N THR A 147 13.34 -13.05 7.54
CA THR A 147 12.45 -13.80 8.42
C THR A 147 10.99 -13.34 8.29
N CYS A 148 10.06 -14.27 8.49
CA CYS A 148 8.63 -13.96 8.52
C CYS A 148 7.93 -14.56 9.73
N SER A 149 6.75 -14.03 10.01
CA SER A 149 5.78 -14.59 10.94
C SER A 149 4.57 -15.09 10.18
N VAL A 150 4.08 -16.27 10.53
CA VAL A 150 2.92 -16.88 9.88
C VAL A 150 1.84 -17.11 10.92
N GLY A 151 0.68 -16.53 10.68
CA GLY A 151 -0.53 -16.81 11.45
C GLY A 151 -1.47 -17.69 10.66
N ILE A 152 -2.14 -18.62 11.33
CA ILE A 152 -3.06 -19.57 10.74
C ILE A 152 -4.41 -19.42 11.42
N ALA A 153 -5.49 -19.31 10.67
CA ALA A 153 -6.85 -19.17 11.22
C ALA A 153 -7.93 -19.53 10.19
N PRO A 154 -9.21 -19.59 10.61
CA PRO A 154 -10.32 -19.82 9.68
C PRO A 154 -10.57 -18.68 8.68
N ASN A 155 -10.12 -17.46 8.97
CA ASN A 155 -10.22 -16.31 8.06
C ASN A 155 -8.95 -15.44 8.07
N ALA A 156 -8.83 -14.58 7.07
CA ALA A 156 -7.64 -13.74 6.86
C ALA A 156 -7.40 -12.75 8.01
N PHE A 157 -8.45 -12.20 8.63
CA PHE A 157 -8.32 -11.26 9.74
C PHE A 157 -7.70 -11.94 10.98
N LEU A 158 -8.23 -13.09 11.38
CA LEU A 158 -7.71 -13.85 12.52
C LEU A 158 -6.32 -14.43 12.22
N ALA A 159 -6.04 -14.81 10.97
CA ALA A 159 -4.71 -15.21 10.56
C ALA A 159 -3.71 -14.05 10.68
N LYS A 160 -4.10 -12.81 10.30
CA LYS A 160 -3.27 -11.62 10.54
C LYS A 160 -3.03 -11.37 12.03
N LEU A 161 -4.08 -11.49 12.85
CA LEU A 161 -3.94 -11.36 14.31
C LEU A 161 -2.98 -12.42 14.87
N ALA A 162 -3.10 -13.67 14.41
CA ALA A 162 -2.21 -14.76 14.78
C ALA A 162 -0.75 -14.45 14.37
N SER A 163 -0.49 -13.94 13.15
CA SER A 163 0.87 -13.62 12.71
C SER A 163 1.53 -12.55 13.59
N VAL A 164 0.78 -11.50 13.97
CA VAL A 164 1.25 -10.43 14.86
C VAL A 164 1.59 -10.97 16.25
N ARG A 165 0.74 -11.81 16.82
CA ARG A 165 0.94 -12.45 18.14
C ARG A 165 2.05 -13.50 18.10
N GLY A 166 2.18 -14.19 16.97
CA GLY A 166 3.20 -15.20 16.73
C GLY A 166 4.62 -14.66 16.72
N LYS A 167 4.84 -13.34 16.46
CA LYS A 167 6.17 -12.71 16.46
C LYS A 167 6.98 -12.99 17.74
N LYS A 168 6.30 -13.13 18.88
CA LYS A 168 6.91 -13.50 20.17
C LYS A 168 7.01 -15.02 20.41
N ARG A 169 6.56 -15.86 19.48
CA ARG A 169 6.45 -17.32 19.58
C ARG A 169 7.07 -18.00 18.36
N ASN A 170 8.35 -17.74 18.10
CA ASN A 170 9.07 -18.24 16.92
C ASN A 170 8.42 -17.92 15.57
N GLY A 171 7.57 -16.88 15.52
CA GLY A 171 6.90 -16.44 14.32
C GLY A 171 5.80 -17.39 13.81
N LEU A 172 5.21 -18.23 14.66
CA LEU A 172 4.11 -19.14 14.32
C LEU A 172 3.01 -19.11 15.36
N MET A 173 1.76 -19.00 14.94
CA MET A 173 0.61 -19.11 15.81
C MET A 173 -0.63 -19.52 15.01
N MET A 174 -1.45 -20.39 15.61
CA MET A 174 -2.75 -20.79 15.07
C MET A 174 -3.89 -20.32 15.99
N ILE A 175 -4.90 -19.69 15.40
CA ILE A 175 -6.17 -19.35 16.07
C ILE A 175 -7.25 -20.28 15.55
N THR A 176 -7.93 -20.93 16.46
CA THR A 176 -9.02 -21.88 16.21
C THR A 176 -10.24 -21.51 17.04
N PRO A 177 -11.44 -22.09 16.77
CA PRO A 177 -12.61 -21.89 17.60
C PRO A 177 -12.41 -22.21 19.09
N GLN A 178 -11.49 -23.14 19.39
CA GLN A 178 -11.21 -23.59 20.75
C GLN A 178 -10.36 -22.62 21.58
N ASN A 179 -9.49 -21.82 20.92
CA ASN A 179 -8.55 -20.95 21.63
C ASN A 179 -8.79 -19.44 21.44
N ILE A 180 -9.70 -19.05 20.56
CA ILE A 180 -9.90 -17.62 20.21
C ILE A 180 -10.27 -16.77 21.42
N ASP A 181 -11.09 -17.25 22.32
CA ASP A 181 -11.53 -16.48 23.49
C ASP A 181 -10.37 -16.20 24.45
N SER A 182 -9.51 -17.19 24.67
CA SER A 182 -8.27 -17.01 25.42
C SER A 182 -7.34 -16.02 24.73
N VAL A 183 -7.22 -16.07 23.41
CA VAL A 183 -6.39 -15.11 22.65
C VAL A 183 -6.92 -13.68 22.76
N LEU A 184 -8.24 -13.49 22.66
CA LEU A 184 -8.87 -12.17 22.71
C LEU A 184 -8.91 -11.58 24.12
N SER A 185 -8.97 -12.41 25.16
CA SER A 185 -8.97 -11.95 26.56
C SER A 185 -7.64 -11.27 26.96
N ASP A 186 -6.54 -11.66 26.32
CA ASP A 186 -5.20 -11.12 26.57
C ASP A 186 -4.92 -9.79 25.82
N LEU A 187 -5.90 -9.27 25.05
CA LEU A 187 -5.72 -8.13 24.15
C LEU A 187 -6.51 -6.90 24.59
N LYS A 188 -5.97 -5.73 24.25
CA LYS A 188 -6.70 -4.47 24.25
C LYS A 188 -7.32 -4.23 22.87
N LEU A 189 -8.36 -3.41 22.79
CA LEU A 189 -9.01 -3.09 21.51
C LEU A 189 -8.01 -2.56 20.46
N GLY A 190 -7.06 -1.72 20.87
CA GLY A 190 -6.03 -1.18 19.98
C GLY A 190 -5.00 -2.20 19.47
N ASP A 191 -4.98 -3.41 20.03
CA ASP A 191 -4.10 -4.49 19.53
C ASP A 191 -4.71 -5.23 18.34
N LEU A 192 -6.01 -5.01 18.06
CA LEU A 192 -6.67 -5.57 16.88
C LEU A 192 -6.22 -4.83 15.61
N PRO A 193 -5.69 -5.54 14.60
CA PRO A 193 -5.34 -4.92 13.33
C PRO A 193 -6.52 -4.17 12.71
N GLY A 194 -6.38 -2.85 12.53
CA GLY A 194 -7.44 -1.99 11.98
C GLY A 194 -8.26 -1.20 13.03
N ILE A 195 -8.05 -1.43 14.33
CA ILE A 195 -8.61 -0.59 15.39
C ILE A 195 -7.55 0.42 15.84
N GLY A 196 -7.69 1.66 15.39
CA GLY A 196 -6.86 2.78 15.87
C GLY A 196 -7.41 3.39 17.18
N ALA A 197 -6.61 4.27 17.81
CA ALA A 197 -6.94 4.89 19.10
C ALA A 197 -8.35 5.55 19.14
N ASN A 198 -8.74 6.25 18.08
CA ASN A 198 -10.06 6.89 18.00
C ASN A 198 -11.22 5.89 17.98
N MET A 199 -11.05 4.74 17.32
CA MET A 199 -12.08 3.72 17.28
C MET A 199 -12.12 2.93 18.59
N ALA A 200 -10.96 2.60 19.18
CA ALA A 200 -10.90 1.99 20.52
C ALA A 200 -11.64 2.86 21.55
N TYR A 201 -11.34 4.16 21.60
CA TYR A 201 -12.03 5.11 22.47
C TYR A 201 -13.57 5.15 22.25
N ARG A 202 -14.01 5.10 20.98
CA ARG A 202 -15.44 5.07 20.65
C ARG A 202 -16.13 3.78 21.13
N LEU A 203 -15.47 2.64 20.96
CA LEU A 203 -15.94 1.34 21.45
C LEU A 203 -16.06 1.34 22.98
N GLU A 204 -15.03 1.79 23.69
CA GLU A 204 -14.99 1.88 25.15
C GLU A 204 -16.14 2.75 25.70
N ARG A 205 -16.36 3.92 25.10
CA ARG A 205 -17.48 4.80 25.47
C ARG A 205 -18.85 4.18 25.24
N ALA A 206 -18.98 3.25 24.29
CA ALA A 206 -20.21 2.53 24.01
C ALA A 206 -20.35 1.23 24.83
N GLY A 207 -19.48 1.03 25.83
CA GLY A 207 -19.52 -0.14 26.70
C GLY A 207 -18.99 -1.43 26.06
N VAL A 208 -18.05 -1.31 25.10
CA VAL A 208 -17.27 -2.43 24.55
C VAL A 208 -15.81 -2.15 24.87
N LYS A 209 -15.29 -2.77 25.94
CA LYS A 209 -13.96 -2.44 26.51
C LYS A 209 -12.85 -3.40 26.06
N THR A 210 -13.21 -4.60 25.63
CA THR A 210 -12.27 -5.65 25.26
C THR A 210 -12.59 -6.25 23.88
N PRO A 211 -11.60 -6.86 23.20
CA PRO A 211 -11.82 -7.63 21.98
C PRO A 211 -12.82 -8.78 22.17
N LEU A 212 -12.82 -9.41 23.34
CA LEU A 212 -13.74 -10.51 23.66
C LEU A 212 -15.19 -9.98 23.75
N GLU A 213 -15.43 -8.85 24.45
CA GLU A 213 -16.74 -8.20 24.46
C GLU A 213 -17.17 -7.75 23.05
N MET A 214 -16.22 -7.29 22.21
CA MET A 214 -16.50 -6.94 20.82
C MET A 214 -16.93 -8.15 19.99
N ARG A 215 -16.34 -9.32 20.20
CA ARG A 215 -16.72 -10.58 19.55
C ARG A 215 -18.17 -10.96 19.85
N TYR A 216 -18.59 -10.83 21.12
CA TYR A 216 -19.93 -11.18 21.57
C TYR A 216 -20.97 -10.05 21.41
N ALA A 217 -20.53 -8.85 21.02
CA ALA A 217 -21.47 -7.76 20.72
C ALA A 217 -22.31 -8.10 19.48
N THR A 218 -23.58 -7.67 19.48
CA THR A 218 -24.46 -7.89 18.33
C THR A 218 -23.98 -7.10 17.11
N PRO A 219 -24.20 -7.59 15.87
CA PRO A 219 -23.85 -6.87 14.64
C PRO A 219 -24.46 -5.46 14.61
N GLN A 220 -25.70 -5.31 15.09
CA GLN A 220 -26.41 -4.03 15.15
C GLN A 220 -25.75 -3.03 16.10
N LYS A 221 -25.31 -3.50 17.29
CA LYS A 221 -24.58 -2.68 18.26
C LYS A 221 -23.27 -2.18 17.64
N LEU A 222 -22.50 -3.07 17.01
CA LEU A 222 -21.25 -2.68 16.34
C LEU A 222 -21.49 -1.73 15.16
N LYS A 223 -22.52 -1.98 14.32
CA LYS A 223 -22.89 -1.07 13.23
C LYS A 223 -23.18 0.35 13.75
N ALA A 224 -23.91 0.46 14.86
CA ALA A 224 -24.23 1.76 15.48
C ALA A 224 -22.96 2.47 16.00
N ILE A 225 -22.03 1.73 16.65
CA ILE A 225 -20.77 2.28 17.15
C ILE A 225 -19.87 2.73 16.01
N PHE A 226 -19.70 1.91 14.96
CA PHE A 226 -18.87 2.24 13.79
C PHE A 226 -19.53 3.30 12.89
N LYS A 227 -20.84 3.49 12.99
CA LYS A 227 -21.67 4.32 12.08
C LYS A 227 -21.50 3.88 10.62
N SER A 228 -21.28 2.61 10.38
CA SER A 228 -20.96 2.03 9.07
C SER A 228 -21.24 0.53 9.07
N ILE A 229 -21.40 -0.04 7.86
CA ILE A 229 -21.48 -1.49 7.63
C ILE A 229 -20.23 -2.23 8.16
N GLU A 230 -19.10 -1.54 8.29
CA GLU A 230 -17.86 -2.09 8.86
C GLU A 230 -18.08 -2.71 10.26
N GLY A 231 -18.99 -2.15 11.06
CA GLY A 231 -19.33 -2.75 12.36
C GLY A 231 -19.89 -4.17 12.24
N ILE A 232 -20.67 -4.46 11.20
CA ILE A 232 -21.16 -5.81 10.92
C ILE A 232 -20.01 -6.71 10.46
N TYR A 233 -19.14 -6.19 9.59
CA TYR A 233 -17.96 -6.96 9.14
C TYR A 233 -17.01 -7.28 10.29
N TRP A 234 -16.85 -6.41 11.29
CA TRP A 234 -16.09 -6.70 12.48
C TRP A 234 -16.66 -7.87 13.28
N HIS A 235 -17.99 -7.94 13.45
CA HIS A 235 -18.64 -9.10 14.07
C HIS A 235 -18.33 -10.38 13.28
N TYR A 236 -18.45 -10.34 11.97
CA TYR A 236 -18.16 -11.50 11.10
C TYR A 236 -16.71 -11.95 11.20
N ARG A 237 -15.75 -11.02 11.10
CA ARG A 237 -14.30 -11.32 11.21
C ARG A 237 -13.95 -12.01 12.53
N LEU A 238 -14.48 -11.54 13.64
CA LEU A 238 -14.26 -12.14 14.96
C LEU A 238 -14.98 -13.47 15.16
N ASN A 239 -15.98 -13.79 14.32
CA ASN A 239 -16.77 -15.00 14.34
C ASN A 239 -16.54 -15.90 13.12
N PHE A 240 -15.28 -15.96 12.63
CA PHE A 240 -14.76 -16.88 11.61
C PHE A 240 -15.30 -16.70 10.20
N VAL A 241 -16.11 -15.69 9.93
CA VAL A 241 -16.58 -15.39 8.58
C VAL A 241 -15.51 -14.65 7.79
N GLU A 242 -15.21 -15.11 6.58
CA GLU A 242 -14.27 -14.43 5.70
C GLU A 242 -14.90 -13.19 5.06
N THR A 243 -14.21 -12.07 5.15
CA THR A 243 -14.67 -10.79 4.58
C THR A 243 -13.61 -10.09 3.72
N ASN A 244 -12.39 -10.63 3.62
CA ASN A 244 -11.22 -9.89 3.14
C ASN A 244 -10.48 -10.50 1.93
N ILE A 245 -10.91 -11.67 1.42
CA ILE A 245 -10.22 -12.34 0.29
C ILE A 245 -10.62 -11.75 -1.07
N VAL A 246 -11.71 -10.98 -1.13
CA VAL A 246 -12.19 -10.44 -2.40
C VAL A 246 -11.26 -9.33 -2.89
N ALA A 247 -10.80 -9.45 -4.13
CA ALA A 247 -10.12 -8.36 -4.81
C ALA A 247 -11.14 -7.21 -5.01
N HIS A 248 -10.82 -6.03 -4.49
CA HIS A 248 -11.67 -4.86 -4.67
C HIS A 248 -11.38 -4.22 -6.03
N ASP A 249 -12.42 -3.90 -6.77
CA ASP A 249 -12.34 -3.09 -7.97
C ASP A 249 -11.71 -1.71 -7.64
N TYR A 250 -10.93 -1.20 -8.56
CA TYR A 250 -10.33 0.12 -8.41
C TYR A 250 -11.40 1.20 -8.55
N HIS A 251 -11.75 1.87 -7.45
CA HIS A 251 -12.64 3.01 -7.46
C HIS A 251 -11.94 4.33 -7.78
N GLY A 252 -10.61 4.38 -7.62
CA GLY A 252 -9.80 5.56 -7.90
C GLY A 252 -8.32 5.31 -7.73
N MET A 253 -7.52 6.13 -8.41
CA MET A 253 -6.08 6.17 -8.28
C MET A 253 -5.63 7.58 -7.93
N GLN A 254 -4.56 7.70 -7.17
CA GLN A 254 -3.97 9.00 -6.85
C GLN A 254 -2.45 8.91 -6.82
N ALA A 255 -1.82 10.01 -7.21
CA ALA A 255 -0.39 10.25 -7.05
C ALA A 255 -0.20 11.53 -6.25
N MET A 256 0.69 11.51 -5.27
CA MET A 256 0.91 12.63 -4.35
C MET A 256 2.38 12.71 -3.96
N ARG A 257 2.88 13.93 -3.81
CA ARG A 257 4.25 14.20 -3.34
C ARG A 257 4.28 15.39 -2.41
N GLN A 258 5.08 15.26 -1.34
CA GLN A 258 5.51 16.40 -0.54
C GLN A 258 6.75 17.03 -1.17
N ILE A 259 6.87 18.36 -1.05
CA ILE A 259 7.94 19.17 -1.62
C ILE A 259 8.76 19.77 -0.47
N SER A 260 10.05 19.51 -0.45
CA SER A 260 10.94 20.08 0.56
C SER A 260 11.08 21.60 0.41
N ALA A 261 11.44 22.29 1.50
CA ALA A 261 11.62 23.74 1.51
C ALA A 261 12.63 24.26 0.47
N GLU A 262 13.63 23.46 0.16
CA GLU A 262 14.64 23.77 -0.84
C GLU A 262 14.09 23.68 -2.27
N LYS A 263 13.43 22.54 -2.57
CA LYS A 263 12.92 22.25 -3.92
C LYS A 263 11.75 23.14 -4.34
N ARG A 264 10.89 23.55 -3.40
CA ARG A 264 9.75 24.42 -3.72
C ARG A 264 10.12 25.82 -4.19
N LYS A 265 11.35 26.29 -3.91
CA LYS A 265 11.86 27.58 -4.41
C LYS A 265 12.00 27.62 -5.93
N ASN A 266 12.05 26.47 -6.57
CA ASN A 266 12.14 26.34 -8.02
C ASN A 266 10.76 26.01 -8.60
N ILE A 267 10.13 26.95 -9.27
CA ILE A 267 8.80 26.77 -9.89
C ILE A 267 8.84 25.71 -11.00
N ASN A 268 9.94 25.60 -11.75
CA ASN A 268 10.10 24.59 -12.78
C ASN A 268 10.07 23.17 -12.16
N TYR A 269 10.61 23.01 -10.94
CA TYR A 269 10.51 21.74 -10.22
C TYR A 269 9.05 21.38 -9.87
N ILE A 270 8.23 22.37 -9.51
CA ILE A 270 6.82 22.18 -9.21
C ILE A 270 6.07 21.68 -10.46
N ASP A 271 6.33 22.29 -11.60
CA ASP A 271 5.75 21.89 -12.88
C ASP A 271 6.20 20.48 -13.32
N GLN A 272 7.47 20.16 -13.17
CA GLN A 272 8.03 18.84 -13.44
C GLN A 272 7.41 17.77 -12.51
N LEU A 273 7.26 18.11 -11.23
CA LEU A 273 6.60 17.24 -10.28
C LEU A 273 5.13 16.98 -10.67
N PHE A 274 4.41 18.02 -11.09
CA PHE A 274 3.03 17.89 -11.53
C PHE A 274 2.93 16.92 -12.72
N MET A 275 3.78 17.09 -13.75
CA MET A 275 3.86 16.15 -14.87
C MET A 275 4.18 14.72 -14.39
N THR A 276 5.13 14.56 -13.48
CA THR A 276 5.51 13.24 -12.93
C THR A 276 4.34 12.55 -12.23
N LEU A 277 3.50 13.29 -11.50
CA LEU A 277 2.30 12.75 -10.88
C LEU A 277 1.29 12.25 -11.93
N CYS A 278 1.10 13.02 -13.01
CA CYS A 278 0.24 12.60 -14.12
C CYS A 278 0.79 11.36 -14.84
N LEU A 279 2.09 11.28 -15.09
CA LEU A 279 2.76 10.12 -15.67
C LEU A 279 2.62 8.85 -14.79
N THR A 280 2.69 9.01 -13.48
CA THR A 280 2.46 7.92 -12.55
C THR A 280 1.04 7.35 -12.65
N LEU A 281 0.05 8.22 -12.85
CA LEU A 281 -1.34 7.80 -13.05
C LEU A 281 -1.56 7.19 -14.43
N GLU A 282 -0.97 7.78 -15.48
CA GLU A 282 -0.98 7.21 -16.84
C GLU A 282 -0.47 5.76 -16.83
N LYS A 283 0.74 5.52 -16.29
CA LYS A 283 1.31 4.18 -16.21
C LYS A 283 0.35 3.19 -15.56
N ARG A 284 -0.25 3.56 -14.42
CA ARG A 284 -1.21 2.71 -13.71
C ARG A 284 -2.50 2.48 -14.50
N MET A 285 -3.06 3.51 -15.14
CA MET A 285 -4.26 3.38 -15.95
C MET A 285 -4.02 2.51 -17.19
N VAL A 286 -2.87 2.67 -17.85
CA VAL A 286 -2.50 1.84 -19.03
C VAL A 286 -2.37 0.38 -18.62
N HIS A 287 -1.66 0.09 -17.52
CA HIS A 287 -1.48 -1.27 -17.00
C HIS A 287 -2.83 -1.96 -16.70
N HIS A 288 -3.76 -1.25 -16.07
CA HIS A 288 -5.08 -1.78 -15.72
C HIS A 288 -6.13 -1.62 -16.85
N LYS A 289 -5.75 -1.06 -17.99
CA LYS A 289 -6.66 -0.78 -19.14
C LYS A 289 -7.84 0.11 -18.74
N PHE A 290 -7.62 1.07 -17.85
CA PHE A 290 -8.61 2.02 -17.37
C PHE A 290 -8.47 3.38 -18.05
N TYR A 291 -9.61 4.01 -18.30
CA TYR A 291 -9.74 5.42 -18.66
C TYR A 291 -10.54 6.12 -17.57
N CYS A 292 -10.14 7.30 -17.15
CA CYS A 292 -10.86 8.05 -16.12
C CYS A 292 -11.86 9.03 -16.72
N LYS A 293 -12.99 9.23 -16.03
CA LYS A 293 -14.00 10.25 -16.31
C LYS A 293 -14.02 11.38 -15.27
N SER A 294 -13.27 11.24 -14.19
CA SER A 294 -13.21 12.29 -13.15
C SER A 294 -11.77 12.50 -12.72
N VAL A 295 -11.40 13.78 -12.62
CA VAL A 295 -10.05 14.23 -12.27
C VAL A 295 -10.14 15.15 -11.07
N GLY A 296 -9.27 14.96 -10.08
CA GLY A 296 -9.12 15.81 -8.92
C GLY A 296 -7.69 16.31 -8.80
N PHE A 297 -7.53 17.54 -8.36
CA PHE A 297 -6.22 18.14 -8.09
C PHE A 297 -6.25 18.87 -6.74
N THR A 298 -5.16 18.76 -5.99
CA THR A 298 -4.99 19.42 -4.69
C THR A 298 -3.60 20.02 -4.60
N ALA A 299 -3.51 21.31 -4.31
CA ALA A 299 -2.30 21.99 -3.89
C ALA A 299 -2.43 22.36 -2.40
N ARG A 300 -1.50 21.92 -1.55
CA ARG A 300 -1.39 22.34 -0.16
C ARG A 300 -0.23 23.29 0.01
N TYR A 301 -0.42 24.32 0.82
CA TYR A 301 0.57 25.35 1.06
C TYR A 301 1.18 25.24 2.45
N VAL A 302 2.30 25.90 2.64
CA VAL A 302 3.07 25.88 3.92
C VAL A 302 2.28 26.44 5.09
N ASN A 303 1.41 27.41 4.84
CA ASN A 303 0.54 28.03 5.84
C ASN A 303 -0.63 27.13 6.28
N GLY A 304 -0.71 25.89 5.75
CA GLY A 304 -1.78 24.94 6.05
C GLY A 304 -3.06 25.09 5.21
N THR A 305 -3.15 26.12 4.37
CA THR A 305 -4.26 26.27 3.42
C THR A 305 -4.12 25.27 2.28
N ARG A 306 -5.21 25.08 1.53
CA ARG A 306 -5.22 24.23 0.34
C ARG A 306 -6.15 24.78 -0.73
N TRP A 307 -5.81 24.50 -1.96
CA TRP A 307 -6.69 24.64 -3.11
C TRP A 307 -7.05 23.26 -3.65
N ASP A 308 -8.35 23.00 -3.80
CA ASP A 308 -8.87 21.74 -4.32
C ASP A 308 -9.79 22.03 -5.50
N ASP A 309 -9.67 21.25 -6.57
CA ASP A 309 -10.68 21.18 -7.63
C ASP A 309 -10.91 19.73 -8.04
N ALA A 310 -12.15 19.40 -8.38
CA ALA A 310 -12.54 18.10 -8.91
C ALA A 310 -13.63 18.29 -9.98
N PHE A 311 -13.45 17.65 -11.11
CA PHE A 311 -14.35 17.79 -12.24
C PHE A 311 -14.52 16.47 -13.01
N THR A 312 -15.64 16.39 -13.73
CA THR A 312 -15.95 15.27 -14.62
C THR A 312 -15.69 15.70 -16.06
N ILE A 313 -15.19 14.77 -16.86
CA ILE A 313 -14.88 14.94 -18.27
C ILE A 313 -15.81 14.08 -19.13
N THR A 314 -16.21 14.60 -20.27
CA THR A 314 -17.11 13.90 -21.19
C THR A 314 -16.40 12.77 -21.91
N THR A 315 -15.22 13.04 -22.47
CA THR A 315 -14.40 12.04 -23.16
C THR A 315 -13.40 11.44 -22.16
N PRO A 316 -13.47 10.13 -21.90
CA PRO A 316 -12.53 9.49 -20.97
C PRO A 316 -11.09 9.65 -21.43
N VAL A 317 -10.16 9.83 -20.51
CA VAL A 317 -8.73 10.01 -20.78
C VAL A 317 -7.86 9.05 -19.98
N GLN A 318 -6.69 8.74 -20.55
CA GLN A 318 -5.71 7.87 -19.92
C GLN A 318 -4.32 8.53 -19.87
N ASP A 319 -4.01 9.44 -20.79
CA ASP A 319 -2.67 10.02 -20.95
C ASP A 319 -2.39 11.21 -20.03
N ALA A 320 -1.13 11.33 -19.60
CA ALA A 320 -0.66 12.32 -18.64
C ALA A 320 -0.73 13.77 -19.17
N VAL A 321 -0.52 13.95 -20.48
CA VAL A 321 -0.52 15.28 -21.10
C VAL A 321 -1.92 15.87 -21.07
N SER A 322 -2.92 15.07 -21.45
CA SER A 322 -4.33 15.48 -21.36
C SER A 322 -4.76 15.77 -19.92
N LEU A 323 -4.38 14.93 -18.96
CA LEU A 323 -4.65 15.17 -17.54
C LEU A 323 -4.08 16.51 -17.08
N MET A 324 -2.78 16.75 -17.32
CA MET A 324 -2.12 17.99 -16.94
C MET A 324 -2.75 19.22 -17.59
N ARG A 325 -3.03 19.14 -18.90
CA ARG A 325 -3.66 20.22 -19.66
C ARG A 325 -5.02 20.60 -19.11
N MET A 326 -5.88 19.63 -18.83
CA MET A 326 -7.22 19.89 -18.29
C MET A 326 -7.15 20.55 -16.91
N ILE A 327 -6.26 20.08 -16.04
CA ILE A 327 -6.06 20.67 -14.71
C ILE A 327 -5.56 22.11 -14.86
N ARG A 328 -4.59 22.40 -15.76
CA ARG A 328 -4.08 23.75 -15.98
C ARG A 328 -5.17 24.71 -16.46
N ILE A 329 -6.01 24.30 -17.41
CA ILE A 329 -7.15 25.10 -17.88
C ILE A 329 -8.08 25.48 -16.70
N ARG A 330 -8.30 24.56 -15.77
CA ARG A 330 -9.13 24.81 -14.57
C ARG A 330 -8.45 25.79 -13.62
N ILE A 331 -7.14 25.66 -13.40
CA ILE A 331 -6.35 26.58 -12.58
C ILE A 331 -6.39 27.97 -13.17
N GLU A 332 -6.08 28.14 -14.46
CA GLU A 332 -6.08 29.42 -15.17
C GLU A 332 -7.45 30.09 -15.11
N LYS A 333 -8.53 29.33 -15.34
CA LYS A 333 -9.89 29.86 -15.23
C LYS A 333 -10.19 30.36 -13.82
N PHE A 334 -9.79 29.62 -12.79
CA PHE A 334 -9.96 30.04 -11.41
C PHE A 334 -9.19 31.31 -11.10
N GLU A 335 -7.92 31.41 -11.47
CA GLU A 335 -7.05 32.57 -11.26
C GLU A 335 -7.62 33.83 -11.95
N GLN A 336 -8.06 33.70 -13.22
CA GLN A 336 -8.69 34.77 -13.97
C GLN A 336 -10.00 35.25 -13.36
N THR A 337 -10.83 34.30 -12.85
CA THR A 337 -12.16 34.66 -12.32
C THR A 337 -12.06 35.30 -10.95
N THR A 338 -11.11 34.85 -10.11
CA THR A 338 -10.99 35.34 -8.73
C THR A 338 -9.96 36.43 -8.53
N GLY A 339 -9.09 36.69 -9.52
CA GLY A 339 -7.95 37.59 -9.37
C GLY A 339 -6.96 37.15 -8.30
N SER A 340 -6.98 35.86 -7.92
CA SER A 340 -6.13 35.32 -6.87
C SER A 340 -4.67 35.17 -7.33
N ALA A 341 -3.76 35.06 -6.35
CA ALA A 341 -2.38 34.68 -6.63
C ALA A 341 -2.30 33.31 -7.32
N PRO A 342 -1.25 33.03 -8.11
CA PRO A 342 -1.11 31.75 -8.81
C PRO A 342 -1.25 30.58 -7.88
N VAL A 343 -2.07 29.57 -8.27
CA VAL A 343 -2.27 28.33 -7.53
C VAL A 343 -0.97 27.54 -7.47
N LEU A 344 -0.25 27.44 -8.60
CA LEU A 344 1.09 26.85 -8.65
C LEU A 344 2.14 27.91 -8.31
N ASN A 345 2.64 27.91 -7.08
CA ASN A 345 3.61 28.86 -6.58
C ASN A 345 4.63 28.21 -5.61
N THR A 346 5.62 28.98 -5.18
CA THR A 346 6.72 28.51 -4.33
C THR A 346 6.31 28.19 -2.88
N GLU A 347 5.08 28.48 -2.47
CA GLU A 347 4.56 28.14 -1.14
C GLU A 347 3.92 26.74 -1.08
N ILE A 348 3.88 26.02 -2.19
CA ILE A 348 3.32 24.66 -2.24
C ILE A 348 4.25 23.70 -1.49
N ASN A 349 3.70 23.00 -0.51
CA ASN A 349 4.40 21.92 0.19
C ASN A 349 3.95 20.52 -0.23
N GLN A 350 2.81 20.38 -0.92
CA GLN A 350 2.30 19.09 -1.40
C GLN A 350 1.44 19.27 -2.64
N LEU A 351 1.63 18.42 -3.64
CA LEU A 351 0.76 18.25 -4.79
C LEU A 351 0.13 16.87 -4.81
N ARG A 352 -1.12 16.80 -5.23
CA ARG A 352 -1.87 15.55 -5.42
C ARG A 352 -2.68 15.63 -6.71
N VAL A 353 -2.61 14.58 -7.52
CA VAL A 353 -3.53 14.32 -8.64
C VAL A 353 -4.28 13.04 -8.34
N ALA A 354 -5.58 13.02 -8.59
CA ALA A 354 -6.44 11.85 -8.41
C ALA A 354 -7.30 11.64 -9.64
N VAL A 355 -7.56 10.38 -9.96
CA VAL A 355 -8.44 9.97 -11.06
C VAL A 355 -9.43 8.94 -10.55
N THR A 356 -10.69 9.08 -10.93
CA THR A 356 -11.78 8.21 -10.50
C THR A 356 -12.78 7.99 -11.64
N ASN A 357 -13.81 7.22 -11.36
CA ASN A 357 -14.88 6.94 -12.32
C ASN A 357 -14.32 6.30 -13.59
N PHE A 358 -13.73 5.10 -13.40
CA PHE A 358 -13.06 4.37 -14.47
C PHE A 358 -14.05 3.71 -15.43
N VAL A 359 -13.67 3.70 -16.70
CA VAL A 359 -14.28 2.90 -17.76
C VAL A 359 -13.22 2.01 -18.42
N ASN A 360 -13.62 0.81 -18.81
CA ASN A 360 -12.78 -0.10 -19.56
C ASN A 360 -12.92 0.17 -21.06
N ASN A 361 -11.89 -0.17 -21.83
CA ASN A 361 -11.82 0.08 -23.26
C ASN A 361 -13.04 -0.45 -24.05
N GLY A 362 -13.59 -1.61 -23.69
CA GLY A 362 -14.76 -2.22 -24.35
C GLY A 362 -16.08 -1.43 -24.21
N ASN A 363 -16.14 -0.43 -23.34
CA ASN A 363 -17.34 0.38 -23.07
C ASN A 363 -17.18 1.86 -23.47
N MET A 364 -16.18 2.16 -24.31
CA MET A 364 -15.94 3.53 -24.77
C MET A 364 -16.68 3.83 -26.07
N LEU A 365 -17.38 4.97 -26.08
CA LEU A 365 -17.86 5.57 -27.32
C LEU A 365 -16.75 6.47 -27.86
N TYR A 366 -16.19 6.10 -28.99
CA TYR A 366 -15.18 6.88 -29.70
C TYR A 366 -15.83 7.97 -30.54
N SER A 367 -15.20 9.13 -30.58
CA SER A 367 -15.54 10.16 -31.54
C SER A 367 -15.08 9.71 -32.93
N LEU A 368 -15.95 9.83 -33.92
CA LEU A 368 -15.62 9.51 -35.35
C LEU A 368 -14.52 10.45 -35.91
N PHE A 369 -14.23 11.56 -35.22
CA PHE A 369 -13.27 12.58 -35.63
C PHE A 369 -11.92 12.51 -34.93
N ASP A 370 -11.79 11.66 -33.89
CA ASP A 370 -10.56 11.48 -33.14
C ASP A 370 -9.90 10.14 -33.51
N ASP A 371 -8.63 10.19 -33.91
CA ASP A 371 -7.79 8.99 -34.14
C ASP A 371 -7.34 8.41 -32.79
N MET A 372 -8.33 7.97 -31.99
CA MET A 372 -8.10 7.46 -30.64
C MET A 372 -7.34 6.12 -30.69
N ASP A 373 -7.64 5.26 -31.67
CA ASP A 373 -6.97 3.95 -31.82
C ASP A 373 -5.46 4.11 -32.03
N ARG A 374 -5.06 5.09 -32.83
CA ARG A 374 -3.63 5.38 -33.06
C ARG A 374 -2.95 5.92 -31.82
N LYS A 375 -3.62 6.82 -31.08
CA LYS A 375 -3.10 7.38 -29.82
C LYS A 375 -2.96 6.31 -28.77
N GLU A 376 -3.97 5.43 -28.64
CA GLU A 376 -3.95 4.32 -27.69
C GLU A 376 -2.84 3.32 -28.02
N THR A 377 -2.74 2.91 -29.30
CA THR A 377 -1.68 2.01 -29.73
C THR A 377 -0.30 2.60 -29.48
N ALA A 378 -0.09 3.88 -29.80
CA ALA A 378 1.17 4.56 -29.54
C ALA A 378 1.51 4.62 -28.04
N LEU A 379 0.52 4.94 -27.20
CA LEU A 379 0.70 4.99 -25.75
C LEU A 379 1.05 3.61 -25.18
N LYS A 380 0.32 2.58 -25.57
CA LYS A 380 0.56 1.20 -25.16
C LYS A 380 1.96 0.73 -25.57
N THR A 381 2.32 0.90 -26.85
CA THR A 381 3.64 0.51 -27.37
C THR A 381 4.76 1.24 -26.63
N MET A 382 4.57 2.53 -26.32
CA MET A 382 5.54 3.30 -25.55
C MET A 382 5.75 2.70 -24.15
N HIS A 383 4.67 2.31 -23.45
CA HIS A 383 4.77 1.66 -22.16
C HIS A 383 5.41 0.28 -22.24
N GLU A 384 5.09 -0.53 -23.23
CA GLU A 384 5.74 -1.83 -23.48
C GLU A 384 7.26 -1.69 -23.69
N ILE A 385 7.68 -0.66 -24.43
CA ILE A 385 9.12 -0.34 -24.61
C ILE A 385 9.75 0.08 -23.29
N LYS A 386 9.09 0.96 -22.52
CA LYS A 386 9.57 1.42 -21.21
C LYS A 386 9.69 0.27 -20.20
N ASP A 387 8.76 -0.67 -20.21
CA ASP A 387 8.77 -1.84 -19.31
C ASP A 387 9.88 -2.84 -19.72
N LYS A 388 10.10 -3.03 -21.01
CA LYS A 388 11.12 -3.97 -21.52
C LYS A 388 12.55 -3.43 -21.44
N PHE A 389 12.76 -2.15 -21.69
CA PHE A 389 14.10 -1.56 -21.83
C PHE A 389 14.45 -0.52 -20.75
N GLY A 390 13.51 -0.21 -19.86
CA GLY A 390 13.66 0.82 -18.82
C GLY A 390 13.02 2.17 -19.22
N SER A 391 12.45 2.84 -18.22
CA SER A 391 11.67 4.08 -18.41
C SER A 391 12.48 5.26 -18.97
N GLU A 392 13.80 5.18 -18.93
CA GLU A 392 14.71 6.24 -19.41
C GLU A 392 15.07 6.11 -20.90
N LYS A 393 14.74 4.99 -21.55
CA LYS A 393 15.12 4.75 -22.96
C LYS A 393 14.22 5.39 -23.98
N LEU A 394 12.97 5.68 -23.60
CA LEU A 394 12.01 6.36 -24.45
C LEU A 394 11.30 7.44 -23.63
N ILE A 395 11.53 8.71 -23.96
CA ILE A 395 11.02 9.87 -23.22
C ILE A 395 10.30 10.77 -24.21
N ARG A 396 9.09 11.24 -23.87
CA ARG A 396 8.40 12.27 -24.65
C ARG A 396 9.07 13.62 -24.40
N ALA A 397 9.06 14.51 -25.38
CA ALA A 397 9.64 15.86 -25.23
C ALA A 397 9.09 16.61 -23.99
N VAL A 398 7.81 16.42 -23.67
CA VAL A 398 7.16 17.00 -22.48
C VAL A 398 7.66 16.40 -21.14
N GLU A 399 8.29 15.25 -21.19
CA GLU A 399 8.91 14.58 -20.02
C GLU A 399 10.39 14.99 -19.84
N MET A 400 10.96 15.68 -20.82
CA MET A 400 12.35 16.14 -20.75
C MET A 400 12.49 17.24 -19.70
N THR A 401 13.32 16.98 -18.72
CA THR A 401 13.60 17.90 -17.61
C THR A 401 15.10 18.19 -17.55
N ASP A 402 15.48 19.31 -16.96
CA ASP A 402 16.89 19.73 -16.79
C ASP A 402 17.70 18.76 -15.91
N GLY A 403 17.65 17.47 -16.23
CA GLY A 403 18.68 16.53 -15.83
C GLY A 403 18.49 15.71 -14.54
N LYS A 404 17.32 15.71 -13.85
CA LYS A 404 17.11 14.76 -12.74
C LYS A 404 15.69 14.21 -12.71
N VAL A 405 15.57 12.93 -13.06
CA VAL A 405 14.37 12.12 -12.83
C VAL A 405 14.00 12.17 -11.34
N ILE A 406 12.71 12.42 -11.03
CA ILE A 406 12.23 12.34 -9.65
C ILE A 406 12.37 10.88 -9.20
N LYS A 407 13.22 10.66 -8.20
CA LYS A 407 13.50 9.30 -7.68
C LYS A 407 12.21 8.56 -7.33
N ASP A 408 12.13 7.30 -7.74
CA ASP A 408 11.14 6.37 -7.22
C ASP A 408 11.34 6.22 -5.71
N VAL A 409 10.27 6.39 -4.94
CA VAL A 409 10.29 6.25 -3.49
C VAL A 409 9.14 5.36 -3.08
N ILE A 410 9.46 4.37 -2.26
CA ILE A 410 8.45 3.51 -1.69
C ILE A 410 7.85 4.19 -0.46
N GLY A 411 6.52 4.27 -0.42
CA GLY A 411 5.78 4.69 0.77
C GLY A 411 5.47 3.49 1.67
N PHE A 412 4.85 3.75 2.83
CA PHE A 412 4.38 2.68 3.69
C PHE A 412 3.37 1.77 2.96
N GLY A 413 3.76 0.54 2.64
CA GLY A 413 2.86 -0.57 2.35
C GLY A 413 1.89 -0.43 1.16
N SER A 414 2.21 0.30 0.09
CA SER A 414 1.30 0.42 -1.04
C SER A 414 1.26 -0.86 -1.89
N VAL A 415 0.13 -1.55 -1.89
CA VAL A 415 -0.14 -2.74 -2.75
C VAL A 415 -0.24 -2.35 -4.23
N LYS A 416 -0.52 -1.08 -4.53
CA LYS A 416 -0.83 -0.61 -5.90
C LYS A 416 0.32 -0.75 -6.89
N ASP A 417 1.55 -0.80 -6.39
CA ASP A 417 2.74 -1.00 -7.23
C ASP A 417 3.13 -2.48 -7.37
N LEU A 418 2.42 -3.40 -6.69
CA LEU A 418 2.68 -4.85 -6.71
C LEU A 418 1.85 -5.58 -7.76
N SER A 419 0.69 -5.02 -8.16
CA SER A 419 -0.11 -5.56 -9.24
C SER A 419 0.60 -5.48 -10.59
N ASP A 420 1.61 -4.62 -10.70
CA ASP A 420 2.43 -4.40 -11.89
C ASP A 420 3.61 -5.39 -11.97
N LEU A 421 3.82 -6.24 -10.95
CA LEU A 421 4.91 -7.19 -10.93
C LEU A 421 4.52 -8.47 -11.69
N ASP A 422 5.33 -8.83 -12.69
CA ASP A 422 5.23 -10.14 -13.32
C ASP A 422 5.89 -11.20 -12.44
N TYR A 423 5.05 -11.97 -11.73
CA TYR A 423 5.51 -13.06 -10.86
C TYR A 423 5.94 -14.33 -11.62
N LYS A 424 5.88 -14.33 -12.97
CA LYS A 424 6.20 -15.51 -13.80
C LYS A 424 7.65 -15.53 -14.30
N THR A 425 8.39 -14.44 -14.14
CA THR A 425 9.77 -14.31 -14.65
C THR A 425 10.78 -14.33 -13.50
N VAL A 426 11.06 -15.52 -12.96
CA VAL A 426 12.35 -15.86 -12.31
C VAL A 426 12.67 -17.31 -12.64
#